data_3d1b8bdf4355a2dee7c8a92664b4b5a0
#
_entry.id   3d1b8bdf4355a2dee7c8a92664b4b5a0
#
_cell.length_a   1.000
_cell.length_b   1.000
_cell.length_c   1.000
_cell.angle_alpha   90.00
_cell.angle_beta   90.00
_cell.angle_gamma   90.00
#
_symmetry.space_group_name_H-M   'P 1'
#
loop_
_entity.id
_entity.type
_entity.pdbx_description
1 polymer ?
#
loop_
_entity_poly.entity_id
_entity_poly.type
_entity_poly.pdbx_seq_one_letter_code
_entity_poly.pdbx_strand_id
1 'polypeptide(L)'
;MAGYINSIPAWDEFTYDWEACLAAKRRIEYFKSTEANGMRGQFKGWGKLDRDIKVQRLASVISRSNPWSFHVSIDLKSFKEAFHKKGVPWGFRQPYWLAFEAAIGKVPEIANYLDVDGPVDFIFDSQNQIHRSASALWECVKESQPDDVKSRLGEMPIFRDDKDVLPLQAADMLAWHVQREFRFGELNPKLTVSESIIQSGRHFTVDIDDERLREMGSGLQAIGEFANIDTKSEWRNVLDFIDQGE
;
A
#
# COMPACT_ATOMS: atom_id res chain seq x y z
N MET A 1 -2.90 1.40 -4.02
CA MET A 1 -1.92 1.03 -2.97
C MET A 1 -0.63 0.59 -3.66
N ALA A 2 0.53 0.85 -3.08
CA ALA A 2 1.79 0.37 -3.67
C ALA A 2 2.79 0.03 -2.55
N GLY A 3 3.73 -0.86 -2.84
CA GLY A 3 4.70 -1.31 -1.87
C GLY A 3 5.86 -2.08 -2.47
N TYR A 4 6.77 -2.50 -1.60
CA TYR A 4 7.95 -3.29 -1.95
C TYR A 4 8.04 -4.53 -1.09
N ILE A 5 8.66 -5.56 -1.66
CA ILE A 5 8.96 -6.83 -1.01
C ILE A 5 10.47 -7.01 -1.01
N ASN A 6 11.04 -7.33 0.14
CA ASN A 6 12.46 -7.64 0.26
C ASN A 6 12.70 -8.52 1.50
N SER A 7 13.90 -9.08 1.62
CA SER A 7 14.33 -9.79 2.82
C SER A 7 14.67 -8.82 3.97
N ILE A 8 14.58 -9.28 5.21
CA ILE A 8 14.94 -8.49 6.39
C ILE A 8 16.36 -7.93 6.29
N PRO A 9 17.40 -8.72 5.95
CA PRO A 9 18.76 -8.18 5.82
C PRO A 9 18.86 -7.07 4.75
N ALA A 10 18.15 -7.21 3.62
CA ALA A 10 18.16 -6.19 2.57
C ALA A 10 17.40 -4.91 3.01
N TRP A 11 16.39 -5.02 3.88
CA TRP A 11 15.73 -3.86 4.48
C TRP A 11 16.61 -3.14 5.50
N ASP A 12 17.47 -3.86 6.23
CA ASP A 12 18.45 -3.26 7.15
C ASP A 12 19.48 -2.42 6.38
N GLU A 13 20.05 -2.97 5.29
CA GLU A 13 20.97 -2.24 4.40
C GLU A 13 20.29 -1.04 3.74
N PHE A 14 19.05 -1.22 3.27
CA PHE A 14 18.25 -0.13 2.71
C PHE A 14 18.06 1.00 3.71
N THR A 15 17.69 0.67 4.95
CA THR A 15 17.44 1.64 6.01
C THR A 15 18.68 2.48 6.28
N TYR A 16 19.86 1.84 6.41
CA TYR A 16 21.12 2.53 6.59
C TYR A 16 21.45 3.49 5.44
N ASP A 17 21.32 3.03 4.20
CA ASP A 17 21.57 3.84 3.00
C ASP A 17 20.56 5.01 2.85
N TRP A 18 19.29 4.76 3.20
CA TRP A 18 18.23 5.77 3.15
C TRP A 18 18.48 6.87 4.16
N GLU A 19 18.80 6.53 5.43
CA GLU A 19 19.18 7.48 6.47
C GLU A 19 20.39 8.33 6.06
N ALA A 20 21.44 7.69 5.53
CA ALA A 20 22.61 8.40 5.02
C ALA A 20 22.24 9.39 3.91
N CYS A 21 21.32 9.00 3.03
CA CYS A 21 20.82 9.87 1.97
C CYS A 21 19.98 11.04 2.53
N LEU A 22 19.11 10.81 3.52
CA LEU A 22 18.34 11.87 4.19
C LEU A 22 19.28 12.88 4.86
N ALA A 23 20.30 12.40 5.58
CA ALA A 23 21.27 13.20 6.31
C ALA A 23 22.25 13.98 5.42
N ALA A 24 22.48 13.56 4.17
CA ALA A 24 23.40 14.19 3.22
C ALA A 24 23.01 15.64 2.93
N LYS A 25 23.93 16.42 2.29
CA LYS A 25 23.77 17.85 1.98
C LYS A 25 22.35 18.19 1.53
N ARG A 26 21.81 19.25 2.11
CA ARG A 26 20.40 19.59 2.23
C ARG A 26 19.66 18.46 2.95
N ARG A 27 20.01 18.32 4.24
CA ARG A 27 19.39 17.37 5.15
C ARG A 27 17.88 17.56 5.20
N ILE A 28 17.17 16.44 5.19
CA ILE A 28 15.74 16.31 5.52
C ILE A 28 15.60 15.23 6.60
N GLU A 29 14.57 15.32 7.42
CA GLU A 29 14.30 14.35 8.49
C GLU A 29 13.54 13.13 7.97
N TYR A 30 12.68 13.35 6.99
CA TYR A 30 11.89 12.32 6.30
C TYR A 30 11.61 12.75 4.86
N PHE A 31 11.22 11.81 4.03
CA PHE A 31 10.81 12.08 2.67
C PHE A 31 9.29 11.88 2.50
N LYS A 32 8.63 12.84 1.85
CA LYS A 32 7.26 12.69 1.33
C LYS A 32 7.17 13.24 -0.10
N SER A 33 6.65 12.42 -1.01
CA SER A 33 6.52 12.77 -2.43
C SER A 33 5.68 14.02 -2.66
N THR A 34 4.62 14.19 -1.88
CA THR A 34 3.74 15.37 -1.95
C THR A 34 4.44 16.66 -1.51
N GLU A 35 5.37 16.58 -0.54
CA GLU A 35 6.18 17.73 -0.11
C GLU A 35 7.24 18.08 -1.15
N ALA A 36 7.96 17.06 -1.64
CA ALA A 36 8.99 17.25 -2.66
C ALA A 36 8.41 17.87 -3.94
N ASN A 37 7.30 17.35 -4.44
CA ASN A 37 6.70 17.87 -5.65
C ASN A 37 6.00 19.23 -5.47
N GLY A 38 5.44 19.49 -4.29
CA GLY A 38 4.83 20.76 -3.94
C GLY A 38 5.82 21.82 -3.46
N MET A 39 7.12 21.53 -3.37
CA MET A 39 8.16 22.43 -2.80
C MET A 39 7.75 22.97 -1.43
N ARG A 40 7.22 22.10 -0.58
CA ARG A 40 6.72 22.45 0.78
C ARG A 40 7.29 21.51 1.84
N GLY A 41 6.93 21.69 3.11
CA GLY A 41 7.46 20.89 4.21
C GLY A 41 8.98 20.89 4.23
N GLN A 42 9.60 19.71 4.20
CA GLN A 42 11.05 19.53 4.20
C GLN A 42 11.75 20.20 2.99
N PHE A 43 11.01 20.45 1.90
CA PHE A 43 11.54 21.07 0.66
C PHE A 43 11.20 22.55 0.51
N LYS A 44 10.64 23.18 1.56
CA LYS A 44 10.32 24.61 1.52
C LYS A 44 11.59 25.47 1.34
N GLY A 45 11.57 26.34 0.33
CA GLY A 45 12.70 27.24 0.01
C GLY A 45 13.86 26.57 -0.74
N TRP A 46 13.71 25.33 -1.19
CA TRP A 46 14.71 24.68 -2.02
C TRP A 46 14.63 25.15 -3.48
N GLY A 47 15.75 25.07 -4.20
CA GLY A 47 15.73 25.11 -5.66
C GLY A 47 15.25 23.79 -6.25
N LYS A 48 14.62 23.83 -7.43
CA LYS A 48 14.15 22.61 -8.12
C LYS A 48 15.29 21.61 -8.36
N LEU A 49 16.48 22.10 -8.75
CA LEU A 49 17.65 21.25 -8.99
C LEU A 49 18.08 20.48 -7.71
N ASP A 50 18.13 21.16 -6.57
CA ASP A 50 18.51 20.53 -5.31
C ASP A 50 17.50 19.46 -4.88
N ARG A 51 16.19 19.76 -5.06
CA ARG A 51 15.11 18.80 -4.84
C ARG A 51 15.28 17.59 -5.74
N ASP A 52 15.49 17.79 -7.04
CA ASP A 52 15.62 16.72 -8.03
C ASP A 52 16.85 15.83 -7.72
N ILE A 53 17.98 16.43 -7.34
CA ILE A 53 19.16 15.69 -6.91
C ILE A 53 18.87 14.84 -5.66
N LYS A 54 18.15 15.37 -4.67
CA LYS A 54 17.78 14.62 -3.46
C LYS A 54 16.86 13.44 -3.81
N VAL A 55 15.84 13.68 -4.62
CA VAL A 55 14.88 12.63 -5.06
C VAL A 55 15.60 11.53 -5.87
N GLN A 56 16.50 11.91 -6.78
CA GLN A 56 17.29 10.93 -7.55
C GLN A 56 18.20 10.09 -6.65
N ARG A 57 18.82 10.66 -5.63
CA ARG A 57 19.65 9.93 -4.67
C ARG A 57 18.83 8.92 -3.89
N LEU A 58 17.67 9.30 -3.40
CA LEU A 58 16.73 8.40 -2.72
C LEU A 58 16.26 7.27 -3.66
N ALA A 59 15.89 7.58 -4.89
CA ALA A 59 15.54 6.58 -5.88
C ALA A 59 16.70 5.62 -6.20
N SER A 60 17.95 6.12 -6.17
CA SER A 60 19.13 5.27 -6.35
C SER A 60 19.34 4.29 -5.18
N VAL A 61 18.90 4.62 -3.97
CA VAL A 61 18.89 3.68 -2.83
C VAL A 61 17.93 2.52 -3.13
N ILE A 62 16.72 2.82 -3.62
CA ILE A 62 15.74 1.80 -4.02
C ILE A 62 16.35 0.90 -5.11
N SER A 63 16.91 1.50 -6.14
CA SER A 63 17.53 0.75 -7.26
C SER A 63 18.65 -0.20 -6.80
N ARG A 64 19.51 0.24 -5.87
CA ARG A 64 20.60 -0.61 -5.35
C ARG A 64 20.10 -1.74 -4.47
N SER A 65 19.11 -1.48 -3.62
CA SER A 65 18.47 -2.50 -2.80
C SER A 65 17.71 -3.52 -3.63
N ASN A 66 17.37 -3.19 -4.86
CA ASN A 66 16.73 -4.06 -5.84
C ASN A 66 15.50 -4.83 -5.33
N PRO A 67 14.56 -4.19 -4.62
CA PRO A 67 13.38 -4.86 -4.09
C PRO A 67 12.42 -5.23 -5.23
N TRP A 68 11.54 -6.19 -4.98
CA TRP A 68 10.35 -6.38 -5.81
C TRP A 68 9.31 -5.33 -5.47
N SER A 69 8.75 -4.70 -6.47
CA SER A 69 7.68 -3.71 -6.32
C SER A 69 6.33 -4.27 -6.73
N PHE A 70 5.26 -3.79 -6.12
CA PHE A 70 3.90 -4.09 -6.54
C PHE A 70 3.00 -2.88 -6.38
N HIS A 71 1.92 -2.86 -7.14
CA HIS A 71 0.82 -1.96 -6.83
C HIS A 71 -0.55 -2.62 -7.07
N VAL A 72 -1.53 -2.14 -6.32
CA VAL A 72 -2.94 -2.45 -6.51
C VAL A 72 -3.63 -1.19 -7.02
N SER A 73 -4.31 -1.31 -8.15
CA SER A 73 -5.11 -0.24 -8.75
C SER A 73 -6.60 -0.56 -8.69
N ILE A 74 -7.40 0.48 -8.48
CA ILE A 74 -8.86 0.41 -8.40
C ILE A 74 -9.40 1.65 -9.11
N ASP A 75 -10.28 1.48 -10.10
CA ASP A 75 -11.03 2.61 -10.62
C ASP A 75 -12.05 3.11 -9.59
N LEU A 76 -11.87 4.34 -9.14
CA LEU A 76 -12.70 4.89 -8.06
C LEU A 76 -14.14 5.16 -8.49
N LYS A 77 -14.41 5.33 -9.78
CA LYS A 77 -15.77 5.51 -10.29
C LYS A 77 -16.51 4.19 -10.23
N SER A 78 -15.94 3.14 -10.82
CA SER A 78 -16.51 1.79 -10.81
C SER A 78 -16.64 1.24 -9.39
N PHE A 79 -15.66 1.52 -8.52
CA PHE A 79 -15.75 1.18 -7.09
C PHE A 79 -16.98 1.85 -6.44
N LYS A 80 -17.19 3.13 -6.63
CA LYS A 80 -18.36 3.83 -6.07
C LYS A 80 -19.67 3.26 -6.60
N GLU A 81 -19.74 2.97 -7.90
CA GLU A 81 -20.91 2.38 -8.53
C GLU A 81 -21.24 0.98 -7.98
N ALA A 82 -20.22 0.20 -7.62
CA ALA A 82 -20.38 -1.15 -7.09
C ALA A 82 -20.66 -1.17 -5.57
N PHE A 83 -19.95 -0.37 -4.79
CA PHE A 83 -19.89 -0.48 -3.32
C PHE A 83 -20.71 0.59 -2.57
N HIS A 84 -21.05 1.72 -3.16
CA HIS A 84 -21.87 2.75 -2.51
C HIS A 84 -23.37 2.54 -2.74
N LYS A 85 -23.80 1.29 -2.71
CA LYS A 85 -25.21 0.88 -2.83
C LYS A 85 -25.80 0.61 -1.47
N LYS A 86 -27.15 0.71 -1.37
CA LYS A 86 -27.88 0.23 -0.22
C LYS A 86 -27.64 -1.28 -0.06
N GLY A 87 -27.48 -1.74 1.17
CA GLY A 87 -27.18 -3.15 1.46
C GLY A 87 -25.70 -3.51 1.47
N VAL A 88 -24.80 -2.74 0.84
CA VAL A 88 -23.36 -2.96 1.03
C VAL A 88 -22.96 -2.42 2.41
N PRO A 89 -22.36 -3.25 3.30
CA PRO A 89 -21.99 -2.80 4.64
C PRO A 89 -20.97 -1.65 4.57
N TRP A 90 -21.15 -0.67 5.46
CA TRP A 90 -20.38 0.58 5.40
C TRP A 90 -18.85 0.39 5.44
N GLY A 91 -18.36 -0.58 6.19
CA GLY A 91 -16.93 -0.89 6.31
C GLY A 91 -16.26 -1.19 4.96
N PHE A 92 -17.00 -1.80 4.04
CA PHE A 92 -16.50 -2.14 2.70
C PHE A 92 -16.60 -1.00 1.69
N ARG A 93 -17.21 0.14 2.04
CA ARG A 93 -17.30 1.31 1.14
C ARG A 93 -16.01 2.15 1.10
N GLN A 94 -14.89 1.57 1.56
CA GLN A 94 -13.58 2.19 1.55
C GLN A 94 -12.67 1.48 0.53
N PRO A 95 -12.23 2.12 -0.55
CA PRO A 95 -11.40 1.47 -1.57
C PRO A 95 -10.06 0.97 -1.03
N TYR A 96 -9.58 1.57 0.06
CA TYR A 96 -8.36 1.11 0.71
C TYR A 96 -8.50 -0.31 1.28
N TRP A 97 -9.67 -0.64 1.82
CA TRP A 97 -9.95 -1.99 2.34
C TRP A 97 -9.77 -3.06 1.25
N LEU A 98 -10.35 -2.81 0.08
CA LEU A 98 -10.23 -3.72 -1.05
C LEU A 98 -8.78 -3.84 -1.55
N ALA A 99 -8.03 -2.72 -1.57
CA ALA A 99 -6.62 -2.74 -1.91
C ALA A 99 -5.76 -3.47 -0.85
N PHE A 100 -6.13 -3.37 0.43
CA PHE A 100 -5.50 -4.10 1.52
C PHE A 100 -5.70 -5.61 1.37
N GLU A 101 -6.95 -6.07 1.20
CA GLU A 101 -7.28 -7.48 0.97
C GLU A 101 -6.53 -8.05 -0.24
N ALA A 102 -6.55 -7.31 -1.36
CA ALA A 102 -5.84 -7.72 -2.57
C ALA A 102 -4.31 -7.83 -2.35
N ALA A 103 -3.71 -6.93 -1.56
CA ALA A 103 -2.29 -7.01 -1.22
C ALA A 103 -1.99 -8.23 -0.34
N ILE A 104 -2.82 -8.50 0.68
CA ILE A 104 -2.68 -9.67 1.55
C ILE A 104 -2.76 -10.98 0.77
N GLY A 105 -3.67 -11.09 -0.20
CA GLY A 105 -3.78 -12.28 -1.03
C GLY A 105 -2.65 -12.43 -2.05
N LYS A 106 -2.24 -11.34 -2.70
CA LYS A 106 -1.32 -11.40 -3.84
C LYS A 106 0.16 -11.38 -3.47
N VAL A 107 0.57 -10.69 -2.43
CA VAL A 107 1.99 -10.60 -2.07
C VAL A 107 2.58 -11.96 -1.66
N PRO A 108 1.90 -12.83 -0.89
CA PRO A 108 2.38 -14.19 -0.64
C PRO A 108 2.46 -15.06 -1.90
N GLU A 109 1.50 -14.94 -2.84
CA GLU A 109 1.59 -15.61 -4.14
C GLU A 109 2.85 -15.17 -4.92
N ILE A 110 3.14 -13.87 -4.91
CA ILE A 110 4.35 -13.31 -5.51
C ILE A 110 5.60 -13.88 -4.81
N ALA A 111 5.61 -13.94 -3.49
CA ALA A 111 6.72 -14.50 -2.72
C ALA A 111 6.95 -15.99 -3.04
N ASN A 112 5.88 -16.78 -3.23
CA ASN A 112 5.97 -18.16 -3.70
C ASN A 112 6.57 -18.25 -5.11
N TYR A 113 6.10 -17.42 -6.03
CA TYR A 113 6.63 -17.36 -7.40
C TYR A 113 8.12 -17.01 -7.43
N LEU A 114 8.58 -16.21 -6.47
CA LEU A 114 9.97 -15.74 -6.36
C LEU A 114 10.87 -16.68 -5.56
N ASP A 115 10.32 -17.81 -5.08
CA ASP A 115 11.03 -18.77 -4.21
C ASP A 115 11.63 -18.09 -2.96
N VAL A 116 10.88 -17.12 -2.39
CA VAL A 116 11.27 -16.45 -1.16
C VAL A 116 10.90 -17.34 0.02
N ASP A 117 11.88 -17.75 0.80
CA ASP A 117 11.66 -18.56 1.99
C ASP A 117 11.00 -17.76 3.14
N GLY A 118 10.20 -18.47 3.95
CA GLY A 118 9.62 -17.95 5.18
C GLY A 118 8.29 -17.19 4.99
N PRO A 119 7.70 -16.73 6.09
CA PRO A 119 6.46 -15.99 6.09
C PRO A 119 6.65 -14.57 5.54
N VAL A 120 5.56 -13.97 5.08
CA VAL A 120 5.50 -12.59 4.62
C VAL A 120 4.83 -11.75 5.70
N ASP A 121 5.59 -10.83 6.29
CA ASP A 121 5.08 -9.84 7.23
C ASP A 121 4.76 -8.53 6.51
N PHE A 122 3.69 -7.88 6.92
CA PHE A 122 3.21 -6.65 6.30
C PHE A 122 3.37 -5.45 7.23
N ILE A 123 3.96 -4.38 6.70
CA ILE A 123 4.02 -3.09 7.39
C ILE A 123 3.33 -2.06 6.50
N PHE A 124 2.29 -1.42 7.03
CA PHE A 124 1.53 -0.38 6.34
C PHE A 124 1.75 0.99 6.96
N ASP A 125 1.63 2.04 6.14
CA ASP A 125 1.58 3.41 6.63
C ASP A 125 0.33 3.62 7.49
N SER A 126 0.50 4.22 8.65
CA SER A 126 -0.54 4.41 9.66
C SER A 126 -1.59 5.41 9.18
N GLN A 127 -2.76 4.90 8.84
CA GLN A 127 -3.97 5.69 8.57
C GLN A 127 -5.03 5.35 9.62
N ASN A 128 -5.20 6.22 10.59
CA ASN A 128 -5.96 5.99 11.83
C ASN A 128 -7.34 5.31 11.73
N GLN A 129 -8.04 5.47 10.58
CA GLN A 129 -9.37 4.83 10.42
C GLN A 129 -9.29 3.39 9.93
N ILE A 130 -8.21 3.03 9.24
CA ILE A 130 -8.06 1.73 8.58
C ILE A 130 -7.39 0.72 9.51
N HIS A 131 -6.47 1.19 10.35
CA HIS A 131 -5.78 0.36 11.33
C HIS A 131 -6.76 -0.49 12.15
N ARG A 132 -7.78 0.13 12.77
CA ARG A 132 -8.77 -0.59 13.59
C ARG A 132 -9.54 -1.64 12.80
N SER A 133 -10.02 -1.29 11.60
CA SER A 133 -10.76 -2.23 10.76
C SER A 133 -9.88 -3.38 10.26
N ALA A 134 -8.64 -3.09 9.88
CA ALA A 134 -7.71 -4.09 9.41
C ALA A 134 -7.31 -5.07 10.52
N SER A 135 -7.03 -4.58 11.74
CA SER A 135 -6.72 -5.43 12.88
C SER A 135 -7.90 -6.31 13.28
N ALA A 136 -9.11 -5.72 13.39
CA ALA A 136 -10.31 -6.45 13.76
C ALA A 136 -10.74 -7.53 12.74
N LEU A 137 -10.38 -7.35 11.47
CA LEU A 137 -10.76 -8.29 10.40
C LEU A 137 -9.59 -9.15 9.92
N TRP A 138 -8.41 -9.05 10.53
CA TRP A 138 -7.23 -9.79 10.10
C TRP A 138 -7.46 -11.29 10.01
N GLU A 139 -8.00 -11.89 11.06
CA GLU A 139 -8.28 -13.32 11.10
C GLU A 139 -9.28 -13.73 10.01
N CYS A 140 -10.32 -12.92 9.78
CA CYS A 140 -11.28 -13.16 8.71
C CYS A 140 -10.61 -13.10 7.33
N VAL A 141 -9.73 -12.11 7.10
CA VAL A 141 -8.99 -11.98 5.84
C VAL A 141 -8.03 -13.13 5.66
N LYS A 142 -7.31 -13.51 6.72
CA LYS A 142 -6.38 -14.64 6.70
C LYS A 142 -7.10 -15.95 6.40
N GLU A 143 -8.21 -16.22 7.09
CA GLU A 143 -9.00 -17.45 6.90
C GLU A 143 -9.70 -17.52 5.53
N SER A 144 -9.97 -16.38 4.88
CA SER A 144 -10.55 -16.35 3.53
C SER A 144 -9.53 -16.66 2.42
N GLN A 145 -8.23 -16.67 2.73
CA GLN A 145 -7.21 -16.94 1.72
C GLN A 145 -7.08 -18.44 1.43
N PRO A 146 -6.62 -18.82 0.22
CA PRO A 146 -6.22 -20.19 -0.09
C PRO A 146 -5.14 -20.71 0.86
N ASP A 147 -5.11 -22.01 1.12
CA ASP A 147 -4.21 -22.63 2.10
C ASP A 147 -2.72 -22.38 1.80
N ASP A 148 -2.33 -22.33 0.55
CA ASP A 148 -0.96 -22.02 0.11
C ASP A 148 -0.59 -20.56 0.41
N VAL A 149 -1.52 -19.61 0.25
CA VAL A 149 -1.34 -18.20 0.65
C VAL A 149 -1.33 -18.08 2.17
N LYS A 150 -2.32 -18.71 2.85
CA LYS A 150 -2.47 -18.68 4.31
C LYS A 150 -1.19 -19.15 5.01
N SER A 151 -0.59 -20.23 4.54
CA SER A 151 0.66 -20.78 5.09
C SER A 151 1.86 -19.84 4.99
N ARG A 152 1.77 -18.83 4.13
CA ARG A 152 2.82 -17.81 3.88
C ARG A 152 2.54 -16.50 4.59
N LEU A 153 1.38 -16.31 5.17
CA LEU A 153 1.08 -15.11 5.95
C LEU A 153 1.78 -15.18 7.30
N GLY A 154 2.51 -14.13 7.62
CA GLY A 154 3.16 -13.93 8.91
C GLY A 154 2.18 -13.49 10.00
N GLU A 155 2.67 -12.66 10.89
CA GLU A 155 1.88 -12.11 11.99
C GLU A 155 0.86 -11.06 11.51
N MET A 156 0.04 -10.57 12.42
CA MET A 156 -0.89 -9.48 12.14
C MET A 156 -0.14 -8.26 11.58
N PRO A 157 -0.66 -7.64 10.51
CA PRO A 157 -0.03 -6.48 9.91
C PRO A 157 0.27 -5.34 10.89
N ILE A 158 1.46 -4.78 10.78
CA ILE A 158 1.92 -3.68 11.61
C ILE A 158 1.62 -2.36 10.91
N PHE A 159 1.05 -1.40 11.64
CA PHE A 159 0.80 -0.05 11.16
C PHE A 159 1.75 0.93 11.84
N ARG A 160 2.57 1.64 11.05
CA ARG A 160 3.61 2.55 11.54
C ARG A 160 3.59 3.88 10.79
N ASP A 161 4.11 4.92 11.43
CA ASP A 161 4.40 6.19 10.76
C ASP A 161 5.59 5.99 9.80
N ASP A 162 5.50 6.54 8.60
CA ASP A 162 6.56 6.50 7.60
C ASP A 162 7.86 7.20 8.05
N LYS A 163 7.79 8.03 9.07
CA LYS A 163 8.98 8.63 9.68
C LYS A 163 9.78 7.65 10.53
N ASP A 164 9.12 6.66 11.10
CA ASP A 164 9.74 5.64 11.95
C ASP A 164 10.19 4.42 11.13
N VAL A 165 9.54 4.17 9.97
CA VAL A 165 9.83 3.03 9.10
C VAL A 165 10.18 3.51 7.70
N LEU A 166 11.47 3.68 7.44
CA LEU A 166 11.98 4.30 6.22
C LEU A 166 11.58 3.60 4.91
N PRO A 167 11.44 2.27 4.82
CA PRO A 167 10.87 1.60 3.64
C PRO A 167 9.48 2.11 3.23
N LEU A 168 8.67 2.62 4.17
CA LEU A 168 7.36 3.22 3.85
C LEU A 168 7.50 4.53 3.06
N GLN A 169 8.60 5.27 3.25
CA GLN A 169 8.89 6.47 2.45
C GLN A 169 9.19 6.12 0.98
N ALA A 170 9.85 4.98 0.74
CA ALA A 170 10.03 4.46 -0.61
C ALA A 170 8.69 4.01 -1.22
N ALA A 171 7.83 3.36 -0.45
CA ALA A 171 6.48 2.97 -0.89
C ALA A 171 5.61 4.20 -1.23
N ASP A 172 5.72 5.32 -0.47
CA ASP A 172 5.09 6.61 -0.81
C ASP A 172 5.62 7.15 -2.15
N MET A 173 6.93 7.05 -2.39
CA MET A 173 7.51 7.44 -3.68
C MET A 173 6.92 6.62 -4.83
N LEU A 174 6.85 5.31 -4.69
CA LEU A 174 6.26 4.41 -5.69
C LEU A 174 4.78 4.74 -5.92
N ALA A 175 3.98 4.83 -4.85
CA ALA A 175 2.55 5.13 -4.94
C ALA A 175 2.27 6.44 -5.66
N TRP A 176 3.07 7.48 -5.39
CA TRP A 176 2.96 8.77 -6.06
C TRP A 176 3.26 8.68 -7.55
N HIS A 177 4.30 7.93 -7.96
CA HIS A 177 4.66 7.75 -9.37
C HIS A 177 3.60 6.94 -10.11
N VAL A 178 3.14 5.84 -9.55
CA VAL A 178 2.05 5.02 -10.10
C VAL A 178 0.77 5.86 -10.28
N GLN A 179 0.36 6.61 -9.25
CA GLN A 179 -0.81 7.49 -9.34
C GLN A 179 -0.67 8.53 -10.46
N ARG A 180 0.53 9.06 -10.64
CA ARG A 180 0.80 10.06 -11.68
C ARG A 180 0.71 9.46 -13.09
N GLU A 181 1.21 8.25 -13.27
CA GLU A 181 1.09 7.52 -14.54
C GLU A 181 -0.39 7.33 -14.93
N PHE A 182 -1.21 6.86 -14.01
CA PHE A 182 -2.66 6.74 -14.24
C PHE A 182 -3.34 8.07 -14.58
N ARG A 183 -2.89 9.18 -14.02
CA ARG A 183 -3.50 10.49 -14.26
C ARG A 183 -3.12 11.13 -15.59
N PHE A 184 -1.91 10.92 -16.03
CA PHE A 184 -1.33 11.70 -17.13
C PHE A 184 -0.91 10.86 -18.34
N GLY A 185 -1.02 9.51 -18.24
CA GLY A 185 -0.66 8.59 -19.32
C GLY A 185 0.83 8.55 -19.64
N GLU A 186 1.67 9.23 -18.85
CA GLU A 186 3.12 9.27 -19.02
C GLU A 186 3.81 9.28 -17.67
N LEU A 187 4.72 8.32 -17.48
CA LEU A 187 5.82 8.49 -16.54
C LEU A 187 6.57 9.75 -16.96
N ASN A 188 6.73 10.72 -16.07
CA ASN A 188 7.39 11.98 -16.43
C ASN A 188 8.83 11.69 -16.88
N PRO A 189 9.18 11.79 -18.18
CA PRO A 189 10.49 11.43 -18.68
C PRO A 189 11.61 12.33 -18.16
N LYS A 190 11.27 13.45 -17.51
CA LYS A 190 12.25 14.33 -16.84
C LYS A 190 12.66 13.84 -15.44
N LEU A 191 11.95 12.85 -14.90
CA LEU A 191 12.34 12.17 -13.68
C LEU A 191 12.78 10.76 -14.06
N THR A 192 14.04 10.57 -14.38
CA THR A 192 14.74 9.27 -14.48
C THR A 192 14.61 8.39 -13.24
N VAL A 193 13.77 8.81 -12.31
CA VAL A 193 13.43 8.16 -11.06
C VAL A 193 12.54 6.95 -11.28
N SER A 194 11.66 6.94 -12.29
CA SER A 194 10.72 5.85 -12.53
C SER A 194 11.42 4.52 -12.82
N GLU A 195 12.46 4.53 -13.66
CA GLU A 195 13.26 3.33 -13.95
C GLU A 195 14.04 2.81 -12.75
N SER A 196 14.35 3.70 -11.78
CA SER A 196 15.05 3.33 -10.56
C SER A 196 14.11 2.74 -9.50
N ILE A 197 12.83 3.13 -9.47
CA ILE A 197 11.85 2.68 -8.49
C ILE A 197 10.98 1.53 -8.98
N ILE A 198 10.81 1.39 -10.29
CA ILE A 198 10.13 0.27 -10.95
C ILE A 198 11.13 -0.37 -11.88
N GLN A 199 11.78 -1.43 -11.43
CA GLN A 199 12.76 -2.14 -12.26
C GLN A 199 12.05 -3.08 -13.22
N SER A 200 12.52 -3.11 -14.47
CA SER A 200 12.00 -4.01 -15.49
C SER A 200 12.07 -5.47 -15.01
N GLY A 201 10.96 -6.18 -15.10
CA GLY A 201 10.85 -7.58 -14.68
C GLY A 201 10.73 -7.79 -13.15
N ARG A 202 10.68 -6.72 -12.35
CA ARG A 202 10.52 -6.78 -10.89
C ARG A 202 9.34 -5.96 -10.39
N HIS A 203 8.29 -5.90 -11.16
CA HIS A 203 7.07 -5.18 -10.80
C HIS A 203 5.83 -6.02 -11.09
N PHE A 204 4.95 -6.09 -10.11
CA PHE A 204 3.67 -6.75 -10.23
C PHE A 204 2.53 -5.73 -10.14
N THR A 205 1.57 -5.89 -11.03
CA THR A 205 0.36 -5.10 -11.05
C THR A 205 -0.83 -5.97 -10.66
N VAL A 206 -1.63 -5.46 -9.74
CA VAL A 206 -2.91 -6.05 -9.34
C VAL A 206 -4.01 -5.07 -9.71
N ASP A 207 -4.60 -5.27 -10.88
CA ASP A 207 -5.72 -4.44 -11.33
C ASP A 207 -7.03 -5.12 -10.92
N ILE A 208 -7.84 -4.40 -10.14
CA ILE A 208 -9.19 -4.83 -9.79
C ILE A 208 -10.13 -4.19 -10.80
N ASP A 209 -10.50 -4.97 -11.80
CA ASP A 209 -11.32 -4.51 -12.91
C ASP A 209 -12.79 -4.30 -12.55
N ASP A 210 -13.54 -3.73 -13.47
CA ASP A 210 -14.96 -3.39 -13.30
C ASP A 210 -15.86 -4.62 -13.09
N GLU A 211 -15.51 -5.76 -13.68
CA GLU A 211 -16.27 -7.00 -13.52
C GLU A 211 -16.11 -7.53 -12.11
N ARG A 212 -14.88 -7.61 -11.63
CA ARG A 212 -14.56 -8.03 -10.27
C ARG A 212 -15.17 -7.10 -9.22
N LEU A 213 -15.12 -5.79 -9.44
CA LEU A 213 -15.76 -4.82 -8.54
C LEU A 213 -17.28 -5.02 -8.47
N ARG A 214 -17.94 -5.28 -9.59
CA ARG A 214 -19.41 -5.53 -9.62
C ARG A 214 -19.78 -6.83 -8.93
N GLU A 215 -19.04 -7.90 -9.15
CA GLU A 215 -19.27 -9.20 -8.49
C GLU A 215 -19.14 -9.06 -6.97
N MET A 216 -18.03 -8.49 -6.49
CA MET A 216 -17.80 -8.28 -5.06
C MET A 216 -18.85 -7.37 -4.43
N GLY A 217 -19.18 -6.24 -5.08
CA GLY A 217 -20.20 -5.32 -4.59
C GLY A 217 -21.59 -5.97 -4.50
N SER A 218 -21.96 -6.81 -5.47
CA SER A 218 -23.24 -7.55 -5.46
C SER A 218 -23.26 -8.62 -4.38
N GLY A 219 -22.16 -9.34 -4.17
CA GLY A 219 -22.03 -10.32 -3.10
C GLY A 219 -22.17 -9.68 -1.71
N LEU A 220 -21.44 -8.57 -1.47
CA LEU A 220 -21.53 -7.84 -0.23
C LEU A 220 -22.91 -7.21 0.02
N GLN A 221 -23.59 -6.75 -1.04
CA GLN A 221 -24.97 -6.26 -0.94
C GLN A 221 -25.90 -7.35 -0.47
N ALA A 222 -25.82 -8.55 -1.04
CA ALA A 222 -26.63 -9.69 -0.65
C ALA A 222 -26.39 -10.09 0.83
N ILE A 223 -25.13 -10.09 1.27
CA ILE A 223 -24.75 -10.35 2.66
C ILE A 223 -25.31 -9.28 3.58
N GLY A 224 -25.16 -7.99 3.23
CA GLY A 224 -25.68 -6.89 4.05
C GLY A 224 -27.19 -6.87 4.16
N GLU A 225 -27.90 -7.20 3.08
CA GLU A 225 -29.36 -7.33 3.08
C GLU A 225 -29.82 -8.50 3.96
N PHE A 226 -29.14 -9.65 3.86
CA PHE A 226 -29.42 -10.83 4.68
C PHE A 226 -29.16 -10.57 6.17
N ALA A 227 -28.02 -9.90 6.51
CA ALA A 227 -27.64 -9.60 7.87
C ALA A 227 -28.30 -8.32 8.44
N ASN A 228 -29.04 -7.58 7.61
CA ASN A 228 -29.64 -6.30 7.94
C ASN A 228 -28.63 -5.25 8.47
N ILE A 229 -27.40 -5.27 7.93
CA ILE A 229 -26.29 -4.36 8.31
C ILE A 229 -26.16 -3.28 7.24
N ASP A 230 -26.81 -2.14 7.42
CA ASP A 230 -26.75 -1.04 6.43
C ASP A 230 -26.14 0.24 7.00
N THR A 231 -26.14 0.45 8.31
CA THR A 231 -25.69 1.70 8.91
C THR A 231 -24.25 1.66 9.43
N LYS A 232 -23.63 2.83 9.47
CA LYS A 232 -22.26 2.99 10.03
C LYS A 232 -22.18 2.59 11.51
N SER A 233 -23.27 2.82 12.26
CA SER A 233 -23.34 2.47 13.68
C SER A 233 -23.41 0.97 13.89
N GLU A 234 -24.19 0.25 13.08
CA GLU A 234 -24.30 -1.20 13.13
C GLU A 234 -22.97 -1.86 12.80
N TRP A 235 -22.27 -1.35 11.76
CA TRP A 235 -20.95 -1.84 11.42
C TRP A 235 -19.91 -1.59 12.52
N ARG A 236 -19.93 -0.44 13.18
CA ARG A 236 -19.08 -0.18 14.35
C ARG A 236 -19.33 -1.18 15.47
N ASN A 237 -20.57 -1.46 15.75
CA ASN A 237 -20.91 -2.44 16.80
C ASN A 237 -20.37 -3.84 16.46
N VAL A 238 -20.36 -4.23 15.18
CA VAL A 238 -19.75 -5.50 14.74
C VAL A 238 -18.24 -5.47 14.93
N LEU A 239 -17.56 -4.39 14.57
CA LEU A 239 -16.11 -4.25 14.77
C LEU A 239 -15.75 -4.21 16.26
N ASP A 240 -16.48 -3.44 17.04
CA ASP A 240 -16.28 -3.35 18.50
C ASP A 240 -16.53 -4.69 19.21
N PHE A 241 -17.47 -5.51 18.70
CA PHE A 241 -17.73 -6.85 19.21
C PHE A 241 -16.57 -7.82 18.88
N ILE A 242 -16.02 -7.75 17.67
CA ILE A 242 -14.88 -8.56 17.26
C ILE A 242 -13.62 -8.20 18.09
N ASP A 243 -13.40 -6.90 18.34
CA ASP A 243 -12.25 -6.37 19.08
C ASP A 243 -12.31 -6.68 20.60
N GLN A 244 -13.49 -7.01 21.15
CA GLN A 244 -13.68 -7.38 22.56
C GLN A 244 -13.64 -8.89 22.80
N GLY A 245 -13.50 -9.69 21.77
CA GLY A 245 -13.52 -11.16 21.82
C GLY A 245 -12.14 -11.81 22.03
N GLU A 246 -11.08 -11.03 22.33
CA GLU A 246 -9.75 -11.53 22.67
C GLU A 246 -9.54 -11.65 24.20
#